data_8011b4af986c63a99b898201089f5546
#
_entry.id   8011b4af986c63a99b898201089f5546
#
_cell.length_a   1.000
_cell.length_b   1.000
_cell.length_c   1.000
_cell.angle_alpha   90.00
_cell.angle_beta   90.00
_cell.angle_gamma   90.00
#
_symmetry.space_group_name_H-M   'P 1'
#
loop_
_entity.id
_entity.type
_entity.pdbx_description
1 polymer ?
#
loop_
_entity_poly.entity_id
_entity_poly.type
_entity_poly.pdbx_seq_one_letter_code
_entity_poly.pdbx_strand_id
1 'polypeptide(L)'
;VAPTYGDAELKLGPKLRQHREEIFLGCKTQERTYEGAWRKLDQSLNRLGVDTIDLYQVHGLEYDEELDEITGDDGALAAFREAKEQGLIDHMGLTSHGDPGLILDALDRIDDLESVMFPLNPVVAGKDDDEYDYEAVLARADEKNVGTLGIKAFAGGSWPPTDELPEADRPFANWYRPVTAPDEIRERFDFAAAQGLTSVINAGDPKLVTMILEAAADYDGMDEVAQRSLIERVRHDDSPVPEQLHH
;
A
#
# COMPACT_ATOMS: atom_id res chain seq x y z
N VAL A 1 7.21 5.13 -3.96
CA VAL A 1 8.28 5.59 -3.04
C VAL A 1 7.69 6.42 -1.92
N ALA A 2 8.52 6.88 -0.97
CA ALA A 2 8.16 7.84 0.06
C ALA A 2 9.43 8.42 0.71
N PRO A 3 9.41 9.63 1.28
CA PRO A 3 10.51 10.21 2.04
C PRO A 3 10.97 9.35 3.24
N THR A 4 10.06 8.54 3.78
CA THR A 4 10.34 7.62 4.90
C THR A 4 11.07 6.34 4.50
N TYR A 5 11.29 6.11 3.22
CA TYR A 5 12.01 4.92 2.71
C TYR A 5 13.51 5.20 2.54
N GLY A 6 14.12 5.88 3.47
CA GLY A 6 15.53 6.20 3.47
C GLY A 6 15.95 7.00 2.22
N ASP A 7 16.93 6.48 1.48
CA ASP A 7 17.48 7.12 0.28
C ASP A 7 16.76 6.74 -1.03
N ALA A 8 15.57 6.12 -0.97
CA ALA A 8 14.90 5.58 -2.15
C ALA A 8 14.65 6.65 -3.23
N GLU A 9 14.18 7.84 -2.86
CA GLU A 9 13.94 8.94 -3.79
C GLU A 9 15.24 9.40 -4.47
N LEU A 10 16.32 9.55 -3.70
CA LEU A 10 17.62 9.98 -4.21
C LEU A 10 18.26 8.93 -5.14
N LYS A 11 18.04 7.64 -4.85
CA LYS A 11 18.54 6.53 -5.68
C LYS A 11 17.75 6.35 -6.97
N LEU A 12 16.45 6.57 -6.93
CA LEU A 12 15.57 6.45 -8.09
C LEU A 12 15.68 7.64 -9.03
N GLY A 13 15.78 8.88 -8.51
CA GLY A 13 15.76 10.11 -9.30
C GLY A 13 16.62 10.09 -10.56
N PRO A 14 17.92 9.70 -10.49
CA PRO A 14 18.78 9.65 -11.67
C PRO A 14 18.30 8.67 -12.76
N LYS A 15 17.55 7.64 -12.39
CA LYS A 15 17.00 6.63 -13.31
C LYS A 15 15.63 7.03 -13.86
N LEU A 16 14.79 7.64 -13.03
CA LEU A 16 13.45 8.09 -13.42
C LEU A 16 13.48 9.04 -14.61
N ARG A 17 14.43 9.97 -14.67
CA ARG A 17 14.55 10.95 -15.78
C ARG A 17 14.63 10.30 -17.16
N GLN A 18 15.16 9.08 -17.26
CA GLN A 18 15.31 8.36 -18.52
C GLN A 18 14.07 7.56 -18.91
N HIS A 19 13.20 7.24 -17.94
CA HIS A 19 12.07 6.33 -18.08
C HIS A 19 10.76 6.93 -17.55
N ARG A 20 10.72 8.24 -17.30
CA ARG A 20 9.56 8.88 -16.64
C ARG A 20 8.24 8.58 -17.33
N GLU A 21 8.22 8.66 -18.65
CA GLU A 21 7.04 8.42 -19.48
C GLU A 21 6.57 6.94 -19.51
N GLU A 22 7.44 6.02 -19.06
CA GLU A 22 7.16 4.58 -19.06
C GLU A 22 6.69 4.08 -17.69
N ILE A 23 6.69 4.95 -16.66
CA ILE A 23 6.51 4.57 -15.25
C ILE A 23 5.37 5.34 -14.64
N PHE A 24 4.41 4.64 -14.02
CA PHE A 24 3.45 5.22 -13.11
C PHE A 24 4.11 5.42 -11.74
N LEU A 25 4.38 6.68 -11.39
CA LEU A 25 5.14 7.06 -10.20
C LEU A 25 4.20 7.37 -9.02
N GLY A 26 4.18 6.48 -8.03
CA GLY A 26 3.50 6.73 -6.75
C GLY A 26 4.47 7.24 -5.68
N CYS A 27 4.10 8.32 -4.99
CA CYS A 27 4.81 8.84 -3.82
C CYS A 27 3.83 9.12 -2.66
N LYS A 28 4.36 9.37 -1.46
CA LYS A 28 3.54 9.49 -0.25
C LYS A 28 4.14 10.47 0.74
N THR A 29 3.30 11.02 1.63
CA THR A 29 3.76 11.85 2.77
C THR A 29 3.05 11.46 4.06
N GLN A 30 3.77 11.49 5.17
CA GLN A 30 3.21 11.34 6.53
C GLN A 30 2.75 12.67 7.13
N GLU A 31 2.91 13.78 6.42
CA GLU A 31 2.43 15.06 6.90
C GLU A 31 0.90 15.12 6.83
N ARG A 32 0.28 15.68 7.84
CA ARG A 32 -1.17 15.81 7.93
C ARG A 32 -1.65 17.23 7.64
N THR A 33 -0.75 18.22 7.77
CA THR A 33 -1.05 19.63 7.54
C THR A 33 -0.77 20.07 6.10
N TYR A 34 -1.46 21.11 5.65
CA TYR A 34 -1.26 21.75 4.35
C TYR A 34 0.21 22.15 4.11
N GLU A 35 0.81 22.91 5.03
CA GLU A 35 2.20 23.36 4.87
C GLU A 35 3.21 22.21 4.89
N GLY A 36 2.96 21.21 5.73
CA GLY A 36 3.78 20.00 5.80
C GLY A 36 3.73 19.20 4.49
N ALA A 37 2.53 18.98 3.97
CA ALA A 37 2.31 18.26 2.72
C ALA A 37 2.98 18.95 1.53
N TRP A 38 2.83 20.27 1.40
CA TRP A 38 3.51 21.06 0.37
C TRP A 38 5.02 20.94 0.43
N ARG A 39 5.58 21.14 1.63
CA ARG A 39 7.03 21.04 1.85
C ARG A 39 7.57 19.66 1.44
N LYS A 40 6.82 18.59 1.75
CA LYS A 40 7.24 17.22 1.40
C LYS A 40 7.06 16.91 -0.07
N LEU A 41 6.01 17.38 -0.70
CA LEU A 41 5.80 17.24 -2.14
C LEU A 41 6.93 17.91 -2.92
N ASP A 42 7.25 19.18 -2.63
CA ASP A 42 8.36 19.89 -3.25
C ASP A 42 9.69 19.16 -3.06
N GLN A 43 9.94 18.66 -1.84
CA GLN A 43 11.14 17.87 -1.55
C GLN A 43 11.20 16.59 -2.39
N SER A 44 10.08 15.88 -2.53
CA SER A 44 10.00 14.63 -3.31
C SER A 44 10.20 14.88 -4.80
N LEU A 45 9.53 15.88 -5.39
CA LEU A 45 9.73 16.29 -6.78
C LEU A 45 11.20 16.60 -7.06
N ASN A 46 11.83 17.40 -6.19
CA ASN A 46 13.25 17.76 -6.33
C ASN A 46 14.19 16.54 -6.23
N ARG A 47 13.98 15.63 -5.27
CA ARG A 47 14.80 14.43 -5.06
C ARG A 47 14.66 13.43 -6.19
N LEU A 48 13.44 13.23 -6.67
CA LEU A 48 13.14 12.36 -7.79
C LEU A 48 13.56 12.99 -9.13
N GLY A 49 13.65 14.33 -9.17
CA GLY A 49 14.01 15.09 -10.37
C GLY A 49 12.95 14.98 -11.45
N VAL A 50 11.70 15.05 -11.07
CA VAL A 50 10.52 15.00 -11.93
C VAL A 50 9.65 16.23 -11.71
N ASP A 51 8.87 16.61 -12.72
CA ASP A 51 7.95 17.75 -12.66
C ASP A 51 6.57 17.35 -12.12
N THR A 52 6.20 16.06 -12.25
CA THR A 52 4.88 15.53 -11.86
C THR A 52 5.02 14.15 -11.22
N ILE A 53 4.19 13.85 -10.24
CA ILE A 53 3.98 12.53 -9.63
C ILE A 53 2.58 12.05 -10.03
N ASP A 54 2.47 10.83 -10.57
CA ASP A 54 1.18 10.32 -11.05
C ASP A 54 0.20 10.05 -9.89
N LEU A 55 0.68 9.55 -8.76
CA LEU A 55 -0.16 9.32 -7.57
C LEU A 55 0.54 9.80 -6.30
N TYR A 56 -0.06 10.75 -5.60
CA TYR A 56 0.42 11.22 -4.31
C TYR A 56 -0.54 10.86 -3.18
N GLN A 57 -0.05 10.22 -2.13
CA GLN A 57 -0.90 9.62 -1.10
C GLN A 57 -0.56 10.11 0.31
N VAL A 58 -1.58 10.28 1.15
CA VAL A 58 -1.41 10.33 2.61
C VAL A 58 -0.90 8.97 3.08
N HIS A 59 0.23 8.95 3.78
CA HIS A 59 0.94 7.72 4.14
C HIS A 59 0.61 7.28 5.56
N GLY A 60 0.02 6.10 5.71
CA GLY A 60 -0.23 5.48 7.01
C GLY A 60 -1.28 6.26 7.81
N LEU A 61 -2.50 6.36 7.30
CA LEU A 61 -3.64 6.84 8.08
C LEU A 61 -4.01 5.74 9.09
N GLU A 62 -3.92 6.04 10.39
CA GLU A 62 -4.06 5.03 11.45
C GLU A 62 -5.10 5.40 12.50
N TYR A 63 -5.50 6.69 12.61
CA TYR A 63 -6.40 7.20 13.63
C TYR A 63 -7.46 8.15 13.05
N ASP A 64 -8.64 8.18 13.67
CA ASP A 64 -9.75 9.07 13.30
C ASP A 64 -9.36 10.54 13.37
N GLU A 65 -8.54 10.92 14.36
CA GLU A 65 -8.05 12.27 14.53
C GLU A 65 -7.18 12.71 13.36
N GLU A 66 -6.41 11.78 12.77
CA GLU A 66 -5.63 12.06 11.56
C GLU A 66 -6.54 12.28 10.34
N LEU A 67 -7.65 11.52 10.25
CA LEU A 67 -8.65 11.73 9.19
C LEU A 67 -9.29 13.11 9.32
N ASP A 68 -9.61 13.55 10.54
CA ASP A 68 -10.11 14.89 10.80
C ASP A 68 -9.09 15.96 10.41
N GLU A 69 -7.82 15.76 10.76
CA GLU A 69 -6.74 16.71 10.43
C GLU A 69 -6.53 16.84 8.92
N ILE A 70 -6.41 15.73 8.18
CA ILE A 70 -6.15 15.78 6.74
C ILE A 70 -7.32 16.34 5.93
N THR A 71 -8.55 16.21 6.43
CA THR A 71 -9.78 16.73 5.77
C THR A 71 -10.13 18.15 6.15
N GLY A 72 -9.48 18.73 7.17
CA GLY A 72 -9.66 20.11 7.59
C GLY A 72 -9.20 21.14 6.55
N ASP A 73 -9.58 22.42 6.74
CA ASP A 73 -9.22 23.52 5.82
C ASP A 73 -7.72 23.67 5.64
N ASP A 74 -6.93 23.47 6.71
CA ASP A 74 -5.47 23.49 6.72
C ASP A 74 -4.86 22.07 6.65
N GLY A 75 -5.61 21.10 6.19
CA GLY A 75 -5.21 19.70 6.10
C GLY A 75 -4.42 19.37 4.83
N ALA A 76 -3.77 18.21 4.84
CA ALA A 76 -2.93 17.76 3.73
C ALA A 76 -3.69 17.62 2.40
N LEU A 77 -4.98 17.26 2.43
CA LEU A 77 -5.79 17.12 1.22
C LEU A 77 -6.05 18.46 0.52
N ALA A 78 -6.10 19.56 1.24
CA ALA A 78 -6.18 20.89 0.62
C ALA A 78 -4.91 21.18 -0.21
N ALA A 79 -3.72 20.81 0.30
CA ALA A 79 -2.47 20.90 -0.46
C ALA A 79 -2.46 19.98 -1.69
N PHE A 80 -3.00 18.75 -1.57
CA PHE A 80 -3.06 17.80 -2.70
C PHE A 80 -3.97 18.33 -3.82
N ARG A 81 -5.13 18.89 -3.48
CA ARG A 81 -6.07 19.50 -4.46
C ARG A 81 -5.38 20.63 -5.21
N GLU A 82 -4.72 21.54 -4.49
CA GLU A 82 -3.99 22.64 -5.11
C GLU A 82 -2.82 22.13 -5.98
N ALA A 83 -2.05 21.14 -5.50
CA ALA A 83 -0.98 20.51 -6.27
C ALA A 83 -1.49 19.87 -7.57
N LYS A 84 -2.69 19.27 -7.53
CA LYS A 84 -3.36 18.69 -8.69
C LYS A 84 -3.79 19.79 -9.68
N GLU A 85 -4.36 20.89 -9.19
CA GLU A 85 -4.70 22.05 -10.02
C GLU A 85 -3.46 22.66 -10.70
N GLN A 86 -2.31 22.62 -10.04
CA GLN A 86 -1.02 23.08 -10.58
C GLN A 86 -0.34 22.05 -11.50
N GLY A 87 -0.87 20.83 -11.63
CA GLY A 87 -0.29 19.76 -12.43
C GLY A 87 0.98 19.14 -11.84
N LEU A 88 1.20 19.25 -10.54
CA LEU A 88 2.31 18.64 -9.82
C LEU A 88 2.02 17.19 -9.39
N ILE A 89 0.74 16.85 -9.26
CA ILE A 89 0.25 15.48 -9.09
C ILE A 89 -0.93 15.24 -10.01
N ASP A 90 -1.09 14.00 -10.49
CA ASP A 90 -2.23 13.65 -11.35
C ASP A 90 -3.39 13.07 -10.53
N HIS A 91 -3.08 12.22 -9.55
CA HIS A 91 -4.05 11.55 -8.70
C HIS A 91 -3.68 11.67 -7.24
N MET A 92 -4.71 11.64 -6.37
CA MET A 92 -4.52 11.65 -4.93
C MET A 92 -5.15 10.44 -4.26
N GLY A 93 -4.59 10.04 -3.13
CA GLY A 93 -5.06 8.87 -2.40
C GLY A 93 -4.57 8.82 -0.97
N LEU A 94 -4.84 7.69 -0.32
CA LEU A 94 -4.33 7.40 1.01
C LEU A 94 -3.88 5.95 1.16
N THR A 95 -3.09 5.70 2.19
CA THR A 95 -2.70 4.36 2.61
C THR A 95 -3.05 4.16 4.07
N SER A 96 -3.53 2.98 4.43
CA SER A 96 -3.72 2.55 5.82
C SER A 96 -3.14 1.16 6.03
N HIS A 97 -2.71 0.87 7.25
CA HIS A 97 -2.18 -0.45 7.62
C HIS A 97 -3.04 -1.17 8.65
N GLY A 98 -4.08 -0.52 9.14
CA GLY A 98 -4.86 -0.98 10.27
C GLY A 98 -6.32 -1.23 9.96
N ASP A 99 -7.16 -0.43 10.54
CA ASP A 99 -8.60 -0.59 10.60
C ASP A 99 -9.29 -0.34 9.24
N PRO A 100 -9.98 -1.34 8.66
CA PRO A 100 -10.82 -1.15 7.48
C PRO A 100 -11.93 -0.10 7.69
N GLY A 101 -12.47 0.04 8.90
CA GLY A 101 -13.49 1.05 9.25
C GLY A 101 -13.00 2.46 8.98
N LEU A 102 -11.76 2.77 9.33
CA LEU A 102 -11.15 4.07 9.03
C LEU A 102 -11.03 4.34 7.52
N ILE A 103 -10.77 3.28 6.71
CA ILE A 103 -10.73 3.42 5.25
C ILE A 103 -12.14 3.66 4.71
N LEU A 104 -13.16 2.99 5.25
CA LEU A 104 -14.56 3.20 4.88
C LEU A 104 -14.99 4.63 5.21
N ASP A 105 -14.67 5.14 6.39
CA ASP A 105 -14.93 6.52 6.79
C ASP A 105 -14.21 7.52 5.87
N ALA A 106 -12.98 7.26 5.49
CA ALA A 106 -12.25 8.08 4.54
C ALA A 106 -12.89 8.07 3.15
N LEU A 107 -13.32 6.89 2.66
CA LEU A 107 -14.07 6.76 1.41
C LEU A 107 -15.39 7.54 1.44
N ASP A 108 -16.07 7.60 2.59
CA ASP A 108 -17.34 8.31 2.72
C ASP A 108 -17.17 9.82 2.84
N ARG A 109 -16.09 10.29 3.47
CA ARG A 109 -15.85 11.71 3.78
C ARG A 109 -15.10 12.45 2.67
N ILE A 110 -14.32 11.73 1.83
CA ILE A 110 -13.46 12.35 0.82
C ILE A 110 -14.00 12.01 -0.57
N ASP A 111 -14.82 12.91 -1.12
CA ASP A 111 -15.51 12.67 -2.39
C ASP A 111 -14.57 12.62 -3.62
N ASP A 112 -13.42 13.26 -3.54
CA ASP A 112 -12.41 13.34 -4.60
C ASP A 112 -11.21 12.40 -4.38
N LEU A 113 -11.35 11.40 -3.49
CA LEU A 113 -10.34 10.36 -3.29
C LEU A 113 -10.29 9.43 -4.51
N GLU A 114 -9.10 9.20 -5.04
CA GLU A 114 -8.92 8.42 -6.27
C GLU A 114 -8.23 7.06 -6.02
N SER A 115 -7.57 6.89 -4.87
CA SER A 115 -7.01 5.59 -4.52
C SER A 115 -6.94 5.34 -3.02
N VAL A 116 -7.09 4.07 -2.64
CA VAL A 116 -6.81 3.55 -1.29
C VAL A 116 -5.84 2.38 -1.38
N MET A 117 -4.89 2.35 -0.44
CA MET A 117 -3.89 1.28 -0.37
C MET A 117 -3.92 0.65 1.02
N PHE A 118 -4.10 -0.67 1.07
CA PHE A 118 -4.27 -1.41 2.33
C PHE A 118 -3.72 -2.83 2.24
N PRO A 119 -3.44 -3.49 3.39
CA PRO A 119 -3.00 -4.87 3.41
C PRO A 119 -4.12 -5.82 2.95
N LEU A 120 -3.79 -6.68 1.98
CA LEU A 120 -4.71 -7.75 1.59
C LEU A 120 -3.93 -9.01 1.22
N ASN A 121 -4.15 -10.07 1.98
CA ASN A 121 -3.59 -11.40 1.77
C ASN A 121 -4.51 -12.45 2.43
N PRO A 122 -4.34 -13.74 2.14
CA PRO A 122 -5.28 -14.75 2.64
C PRO A 122 -5.24 -14.96 4.16
N VAL A 123 -4.18 -14.54 4.88
CA VAL A 123 -4.16 -14.58 6.36
C VAL A 123 -5.09 -13.51 6.91
N VAL A 124 -4.99 -12.29 6.37
CA VAL A 124 -5.85 -11.17 6.76
C VAL A 124 -7.31 -11.45 6.42
N ALA A 125 -7.57 -11.97 5.21
CA ALA A 125 -8.92 -12.35 4.78
C ALA A 125 -9.54 -13.52 5.58
N GLY A 126 -8.70 -14.29 6.29
CA GLY A 126 -9.15 -15.40 7.15
C GLY A 126 -9.40 -15.00 8.61
N LYS A 127 -9.23 -13.75 8.97
CA LYS A 127 -9.55 -13.27 10.31
C LYS A 127 -11.07 -13.11 10.45
N ASP A 128 -11.64 -13.72 11.49
CA ASP A 128 -13.11 -13.71 11.75
C ASP A 128 -13.58 -12.41 12.44
N ASP A 129 -12.80 -11.34 12.37
CA ASP A 129 -13.05 -10.09 13.04
C ASP A 129 -13.64 -9.07 12.06
N ASP A 130 -14.74 -8.41 12.43
CA ASP A 130 -15.27 -7.23 11.71
C ASP A 130 -14.20 -6.14 11.51
N GLU A 131 -13.15 -6.17 12.32
CA GLU A 131 -11.99 -5.26 12.27
C GLU A 131 -11.09 -5.46 11.03
N TYR A 132 -11.25 -6.56 10.29
CA TYR A 132 -10.48 -6.85 9.08
C TYR A 132 -11.36 -7.02 7.84
N ASP A 133 -12.57 -6.46 7.84
CA ASP A 133 -13.51 -6.52 6.71
C ASP A 133 -13.03 -5.67 5.53
N TYR A 134 -12.00 -6.13 4.84
CA TYR A 134 -11.52 -5.52 3.61
C TYR A 134 -12.43 -5.80 2.40
N GLU A 135 -13.37 -6.75 2.49
CA GLU A 135 -14.39 -6.96 1.46
C GLU A 135 -15.33 -5.76 1.38
N ALA A 136 -15.74 -5.20 2.54
CA ALA A 136 -16.50 -3.97 2.58
C ALA A 136 -15.73 -2.78 1.98
N VAL A 137 -14.42 -2.69 2.24
CA VAL A 137 -13.56 -1.65 1.64
C VAL A 137 -13.51 -1.78 0.11
N LEU A 138 -13.34 -3.01 -0.41
CA LEU A 138 -13.33 -3.27 -1.85
C LEU A 138 -14.66 -2.90 -2.50
N ALA A 139 -15.78 -3.32 -1.90
CA ALA A 139 -17.11 -3.01 -2.39
C ALA A 139 -17.37 -1.50 -2.39
N ARG A 140 -16.99 -0.80 -1.32
CA ARG A 140 -17.19 0.65 -1.22
C ARG A 140 -16.30 1.44 -2.18
N ALA A 141 -15.06 1.00 -2.38
CA ALA A 141 -14.15 1.61 -3.36
C ALA A 141 -14.68 1.44 -4.80
N ASP A 142 -15.21 0.26 -5.15
CA ASP A 142 -15.83 0.01 -6.44
C ASP A 142 -17.06 0.91 -6.67
N GLU A 143 -17.98 1.02 -5.70
CA GLU A 143 -19.13 1.91 -5.75
C GLU A 143 -18.73 3.37 -6.03
N LYS A 144 -17.63 3.82 -5.47
CA LYS A 144 -17.10 5.19 -5.62
C LYS A 144 -16.12 5.35 -6.79
N ASN A 145 -15.82 4.30 -7.53
CA ASN A 145 -14.81 4.27 -8.59
C ASN A 145 -13.42 4.71 -8.10
N VAL A 146 -13.03 4.25 -6.91
CA VAL A 146 -11.73 4.50 -6.28
C VAL A 146 -10.80 3.31 -6.51
N GLY A 147 -9.60 3.56 -7.02
CA GLY A 147 -8.60 2.53 -7.28
C GLY A 147 -8.09 1.88 -5.98
N THR A 148 -7.98 0.55 -5.96
CA THR A 148 -7.52 -0.22 -4.80
C THR A 148 -6.13 -0.81 -5.04
N LEU A 149 -5.22 -0.62 -4.08
CA LEU A 149 -3.85 -1.14 -4.14
C LEU A 149 -3.61 -2.09 -2.96
N GLY A 150 -3.44 -3.37 -3.25
CA GLY A 150 -3.19 -4.38 -2.23
C GLY A 150 -1.70 -4.45 -1.86
N ILE A 151 -1.37 -4.21 -0.59
CA ILE A 151 -0.02 -4.38 -0.06
C ILE A 151 0.07 -5.62 0.81
N LYS A 152 1.32 -6.05 1.10
CA LYS A 152 1.61 -7.23 1.93
C LYS A 152 1.01 -8.55 1.41
N ALA A 153 0.70 -8.61 0.11
CA ALA A 153 0.22 -9.84 -0.52
C ALA A 153 1.18 -11.02 -0.29
N PHE A 154 2.49 -10.76 -0.27
CA PHE A 154 3.55 -11.77 -0.09
C PHE A 154 4.07 -11.86 1.35
N ALA A 155 3.33 -11.38 2.34
CA ALA A 155 3.72 -11.48 3.73
C ALA A 155 3.59 -12.92 4.23
N GLY A 156 4.67 -13.43 4.84
CA GLY A 156 4.75 -14.74 5.49
C GLY A 156 4.87 -14.63 7.01
N GLY A 157 4.66 -13.45 7.57
CA GLY A 157 4.67 -13.19 9.01
C GLY A 157 5.64 -12.11 9.45
N SER A 158 5.82 -11.98 10.75
CA SER A 158 6.77 -11.09 11.39
C SER A 158 8.20 -11.68 11.36
N TRP A 159 9.20 -10.82 11.37
CA TRP A 159 10.56 -11.28 11.66
C TRP A 159 10.69 -11.67 13.13
N PRO A 160 11.57 -12.62 13.45
CA PRO A 160 11.98 -12.84 14.84
C PRO A 160 12.45 -11.54 15.49
N PRO A 161 12.35 -11.42 16.84
CA PRO A 161 12.90 -10.28 17.55
C PRO A 161 14.35 -9.98 17.18
N THR A 162 14.76 -8.71 17.24
CA THR A 162 16.09 -8.26 16.80
C THR A 162 17.26 -8.81 17.63
N ASP A 163 17.01 -9.28 18.83
CA ASP A 163 18.00 -10.00 19.65
C ASP A 163 18.20 -11.46 19.21
N GLU A 164 17.24 -12.04 18.49
CA GLU A 164 17.36 -13.37 17.88
C GLU A 164 17.84 -13.29 16.42
N LEU A 165 17.33 -12.30 15.65
CA LEU A 165 17.73 -12.05 14.26
C LEU A 165 17.89 -10.55 14.02
N PRO A 166 19.13 -10.01 14.13
CA PRO A 166 19.42 -8.61 13.82
C PRO A 166 18.97 -8.23 12.40
N GLU A 167 18.52 -7.01 12.22
CA GLU A 167 18.04 -6.54 10.90
C GLU A 167 19.07 -6.69 9.79
N ALA A 168 20.36 -6.49 10.12
CA ALA A 168 21.46 -6.62 9.16
C ALA A 168 21.67 -8.08 8.67
N ASP A 169 21.18 -9.06 9.41
CA ASP A 169 21.31 -10.48 9.11
C ASP A 169 20.06 -11.05 8.41
N ARG A 170 19.00 -10.24 8.27
CA ARG A 170 17.80 -10.65 7.54
C ARG A 170 18.11 -10.88 6.06
N PRO A 171 17.64 -11.99 5.47
CA PRO A 171 17.94 -12.32 4.07
C PRO A 171 17.25 -11.40 3.05
N PHE A 172 16.19 -10.69 3.48
CA PHE A 172 15.41 -9.77 2.66
C PHE A 172 15.28 -8.42 3.35
N ALA A 173 15.21 -7.35 2.56
CA ALA A 173 15.12 -5.97 3.04
C ALA A 173 13.71 -5.54 3.51
N ASN A 174 12.74 -6.44 3.46
CA ASN A 174 11.38 -6.19 3.94
C ASN A 174 11.35 -6.05 5.46
N TRP A 175 10.51 -5.14 5.97
CA TRP A 175 10.28 -5.02 7.40
C TRP A 175 9.47 -6.19 7.99
N TYR A 176 8.79 -6.96 7.14
CA TYR A 176 8.14 -8.24 7.46
C TYR A 176 8.86 -9.40 6.77
N ARG A 177 8.71 -10.61 7.27
CA ARG A 177 9.21 -11.83 6.66
C ARG A 177 8.34 -12.19 5.45
N PRO A 178 8.86 -12.20 4.21
CA PRO A 178 8.08 -12.59 3.04
C PRO A 178 7.96 -14.11 2.91
N VAL A 179 6.96 -14.57 2.16
CA VAL A 179 6.97 -15.91 1.58
C VAL A 179 8.06 -15.99 0.51
N THR A 180 8.71 -17.14 0.37
CA THR A 180 9.89 -17.29 -0.50
C THR A 180 9.85 -18.51 -1.40
N ALA A 181 8.98 -19.49 -1.13
CA ALA A 181 8.78 -20.62 -2.01
C ALA A 181 7.99 -20.18 -3.25
N PRO A 182 8.41 -20.55 -4.46
CA PRO A 182 7.73 -20.15 -5.70
C PRO A 182 6.24 -20.48 -5.73
N ASP A 183 5.85 -21.65 -5.24
CA ASP A 183 4.45 -22.07 -5.17
C ASP A 183 3.63 -21.18 -4.20
N GLU A 184 4.21 -20.81 -3.04
CA GLU A 184 3.57 -19.88 -2.10
C GLU A 184 3.43 -18.48 -2.69
N ILE A 185 4.46 -17.99 -3.37
CA ILE A 185 4.42 -16.70 -4.06
C ILE A 185 3.30 -16.70 -5.10
N ARG A 186 3.19 -17.76 -5.88
CA ARG A 186 2.11 -17.93 -6.87
C ARG A 186 0.74 -17.90 -6.19
N GLU A 187 0.51 -18.74 -5.18
CA GLU A 187 -0.77 -18.76 -4.46
C GLU A 187 -1.15 -17.40 -3.86
N ARG A 188 -0.16 -16.68 -3.29
CA ARG A 188 -0.39 -15.33 -2.74
C ARG A 188 -0.72 -14.32 -3.83
N PHE A 189 -0.04 -14.39 -4.98
CA PHE A 189 -0.34 -13.54 -6.12
C PHE A 189 -1.73 -13.83 -6.68
N ASP A 190 -2.03 -15.11 -6.95
CA ASP A 190 -3.29 -15.55 -7.51
C ASP A 190 -4.48 -15.14 -6.63
N PHE A 191 -4.33 -15.28 -5.30
CA PHE A 191 -5.31 -14.80 -4.34
C PHE A 191 -5.51 -13.27 -4.45
N ALA A 192 -4.43 -12.49 -4.38
CA ALA A 192 -4.53 -11.03 -4.39
C ALA A 192 -5.10 -10.52 -5.72
N ALA A 193 -4.70 -11.11 -6.85
CA ALA A 193 -5.22 -10.77 -8.16
C ALA A 193 -6.71 -11.11 -8.33
N ALA A 194 -7.18 -12.18 -7.69
CA ALA A 194 -8.58 -12.59 -7.70
C ALA A 194 -9.52 -11.67 -6.90
N GLN A 195 -8.98 -10.79 -6.04
CA GLN A 195 -9.79 -9.84 -5.26
C GLN A 195 -10.28 -8.62 -6.07
N GLY A 196 -9.95 -8.51 -7.35
CA GLY A 196 -10.36 -7.37 -8.19
C GLY A 196 -9.62 -6.07 -7.89
N LEU A 197 -8.45 -6.14 -7.23
CA LEU A 197 -7.60 -4.99 -6.97
C LEU A 197 -7.14 -4.30 -8.28
N THR A 198 -7.07 -2.99 -8.26
CA THR A 198 -6.46 -2.21 -9.35
C THR A 198 -4.97 -2.56 -9.51
N SER A 199 -4.27 -2.82 -8.41
CA SER A 199 -2.86 -3.23 -8.44
C SER A 199 -2.48 -4.05 -7.21
N VAL A 200 -1.62 -5.05 -7.41
CA VAL A 200 -0.93 -5.80 -6.35
C VAL A 200 0.48 -5.27 -6.21
N ILE A 201 0.81 -4.76 -5.03
CA ILE A 201 2.14 -4.19 -4.76
C ILE A 201 3.09 -5.31 -4.34
N ASN A 202 4.21 -5.42 -5.04
CA ASN A 202 5.21 -6.45 -4.76
C ASN A 202 5.89 -6.28 -3.38
N ALA A 203 6.65 -7.30 -2.99
CA ALA A 203 7.32 -7.36 -1.68
C ALA A 203 8.46 -6.34 -1.49
N GLY A 204 8.83 -5.54 -2.50
CA GLY A 204 9.85 -4.48 -2.39
C GLY A 204 11.30 -4.97 -2.33
N ASP A 205 11.58 -6.27 -2.30
CA ASP A 205 12.93 -6.83 -2.40
C ASP A 205 13.20 -7.36 -3.81
N PRO A 206 14.25 -6.88 -4.50
CA PRO A 206 14.57 -7.31 -5.87
C PRO A 206 14.78 -8.83 -6.03
N LYS A 207 15.16 -9.54 -4.95
CA LYS A 207 15.33 -11.00 -5.00
C LYS A 207 14.02 -11.75 -5.24
N LEU A 208 12.89 -11.15 -4.85
CA LEU A 208 11.55 -11.73 -5.00
C LEU A 208 10.86 -11.31 -6.30
N VAL A 209 11.27 -10.19 -6.89
CA VAL A 209 10.59 -9.58 -8.06
C VAL A 209 10.47 -10.57 -9.22
N THR A 210 11.51 -11.33 -9.54
CA THR A 210 11.46 -12.28 -10.66
C THR A 210 10.36 -13.33 -10.45
N MET A 211 10.29 -13.95 -9.28
CA MET A 211 9.26 -14.97 -8.97
C MET A 211 7.85 -14.38 -8.95
N ILE A 212 7.72 -13.13 -8.47
CA ILE A 212 6.42 -12.42 -8.49
C ILE A 212 5.98 -12.11 -9.91
N LEU A 213 6.91 -11.69 -10.79
CA LEU A 213 6.62 -11.43 -12.20
C LEU A 213 6.29 -12.72 -12.97
N GLU A 214 6.96 -13.83 -12.67
CA GLU A 214 6.63 -15.16 -13.21
C GLU A 214 5.22 -15.58 -12.78
N ALA A 215 4.88 -15.44 -11.50
CA ALA A 215 3.53 -15.70 -11.00
C ALA A 215 2.47 -14.84 -11.71
N ALA A 216 2.76 -13.54 -11.89
CA ALA A 216 1.86 -12.63 -12.59
C ALA A 216 1.68 -12.97 -14.08
N ALA A 217 2.75 -13.40 -14.76
CA ALA A 217 2.69 -13.80 -16.16
C ALA A 217 1.91 -15.09 -16.39
N ASP A 218 1.91 -15.99 -15.41
CA ASP A 218 1.23 -17.29 -15.47
C ASP A 218 -0.17 -17.27 -14.84
N TYR A 219 -0.64 -16.10 -14.40
CA TYR A 219 -1.95 -15.98 -13.76
C TYR A 219 -3.08 -16.31 -14.74
N ASP A 220 -3.91 -17.26 -14.36
CA ASP A 220 -5.09 -17.72 -15.13
C ASP A 220 -6.41 -17.71 -14.32
N GLY A 221 -6.38 -17.10 -13.14
CA GLY A 221 -7.51 -16.96 -12.23
C GLY A 221 -7.40 -17.87 -11.00
N MET A 222 -8.11 -17.50 -9.93
CA MET A 222 -8.31 -18.34 -8.74
C MET A 222 -9.79 -18.29 -8.38
N ASP A 223 -10.47 -19.44 -8.45
CA ASP A 223 -11.88 -19.51 -8.12
C ASP A 223 -12.14 -19.40 -6.60
N GLU A 224 -13.39 -19.13 -6.23
CA GLU A 224 -13.77 -18.96 -4.82
C GLU A 224 -13.51 -20.21 -3.95
N VAL A 225 -13.52 -21.41 -4.52
CA VAL A 225 -13.26 -22.65 -3.76
C VAL A 225 -11.78 -22.72 -3.40
N ALA A 226 -10.90 -22.40 -4.37
CA ALA A 226 -9.47 -22.33 -4.15
C ALA A 226 -9.10 -21.20 -3.16
N GLN A 227 -9.72 -20.02 -3.27
CA GLN A 227 -9.54 -18.91 -2.32
C GLN A 227 -9.91 -19.33 -0.89
N ARG A 228 -11.10 -19.90 -0.69
CA ARG A 228 -11.52 -20.40 0.63
C ARG A 228 -10.60 -21.48 1.18
N SER A 229 -10.16 -22.40 0.33
CA SER A 229 -9.21 -23.46 0.74
C SER A 229 -7.87 -22.89 1.18
N LEU A 230 -7.37 -21.87 0.48
CA LEU A 230 -6.13 -21.19 0.87
C LEU A 230 -6.30 -20.45 2.19
N ILE A 231 -7.37 -19.67 2.36
CA ILE A 231 -7.70 -18.97 3.59
C ILE A 231 -7.72 -19.94 4.78
N GLU A 232 -8.49 -21.02 4.70
CA GLU A 232 -8.58 -22.02 5.79
C GLU A 232 -7.23 -22.64 6.14
N ARG A 233 -6.35 -22.83 5.17
CA ARG A 233 -5.02 -23.39 5.40
C ARG A 233 -4.11 -22.43 6.16
N VAL A 234 -4.23 -21.11 5.93
CA VAL A 234 -3.28 -20.10 6.43
C VAL A 234 -3.87 -19.13 7.46
N ARG A 235 -5.17 -19.21 7.79
CA ARG A 235 -5.86 -18.25 8.68
C ARG A 235 -5.23 -18.09 10.07
N HIS A 236 -4.48 -19.10 10.52
CA HIS A 236 -3.79 -19.11 11.82
C HIS A 236 -2.29 -18.81 11.69
N ASP A 237 -1.80 -18.51 10.50
CA ASP A 237 -0.43 -18.12 10.31
C ASP A 237 -0.18 -16.72 10.90
N ASP A 238 1.09 -16.45 11.22
CA ASP A 238 1.51 -15.12 11.67
C ASP A 238 1.25 -14.07 10.59
N SER A 239 0.85 -12.87 11.01
CA SER A 239 0.58 -11.76 10.11
C SER A 239 1.34 -10.51 10.58
N PRO A 240 2.03 -9.81 9.64
CA PRO A 240 2.66 -8.54 9.94
C PRO A 240 1.66 -7.36 9.97
N VAL A 241 0.39 -7.64 9.72
CA VAL A 241 -0.66 -6.62 9.90
C VAL A 241 -0.87 -6.50 11.41
N PRO A 242 -0.74 -5.32 12.01
CA PRO A 242 -0.89 -5.13 13.44
C PRO A 242 -2.20 -5.74 13.93
N GLU A 243 -2.12 -6.50 15.02
CA GLU A 243 -3.28 -6.79 15.83
C GLU A 243 -3.65 -5.47 16.47
N GLN A 244 -4.62 -4.79 15.85
CA GLN A 244 -5.28 -3.60 16.35
C GLN A 244 -4.43 -2.48 16.95
N LEU A 245 -4.55 -1.35 16.33
CA LEU A 245 -4.44 -0.05 16.99
C LEU A 245 -5.77 0.26 17.72
N HIS A 246 -6.16 -0.63 18.66
CA HIS A 246 -7.22 -0.31 19.59
C HIS A 246 -6.64 0.55 20.70
N HIS A 247 -6.81 1.83 20.57
CA HIS A 247 -6.74 2.74 21.73
C HIS A 247 -7.62 3.96 21.48
#